data_8b1e301655f3af28c3be7d3863d210d1
#
_entry.id   8b1e301655f3af28c3be7d3863d210d1
#
_cell.length_a   1.000
_cell.length_b   1.000
_cell.length_c   1.000
_cell.angle_alpha   90.00
_cell.angle_beta   90.00
_cell.angle_gamma   90.00
#
_symmetry.space_group_name_H-M   'P 1'
#
loop_
_entity.id
_entity.type
_entity.pdbx_description
1 polymer ?
#
loop_
_entity_poly.entity_id
_entity_poly.type
_entity_poly.pdbx_seq_one_letter_code
_entity_poly.pdbx_strand_id
1 'polypeptide(L)'
;IAIIFFIALFYIFSGVISAKYLSSFHEVLQDKTRMLFFTSCLVFSSIGIGAIAYKILFAELVGWKANLLNALSYMIGMLGLLYIYYRGISVDIKLSLIVLYLPVGMISLCYIVYRYIKLYHVKTTKSHYIAILRRSSGFFLFTLLSIVVLQTDYMVISQRLTPADIVQYTVTMKIFGLVFFIYTAILQALWPICAELRVKQQWKKLNKMIGVNILLGSLYVVGCTIFIYLFKEQIFSVIAKDINYQVSILSFMLIGIYFCIRVWCD
;
A
#
# COMPACT_ATOMS: atom_id res chain seq x y z
N ILE A 1 25.41 -11.11 -7.17
CA ILE A 1 25.92 -11.14 -5.79
C ILE A 1 25.01 -10.33 -4.87
N ALA A 2 24.71 -9.04 -5.13
CA ALA A 2 23.85 -8.22 -4.27
C ALA A 2 22.46 -8.84 -4.04
N ILE A 3 21.79 -9.33 -5.08
CA ILE A 3 20.48 -9.96 -4.98
C ILE A 3 20.51 -11.19 -4.08
N ILE A 4 21.51 -12.06 -4.24
CA ILE A 4 21.68 -13.27 -3.42
C ILE A 4 21.93 -12.88 -1.95
N PHE A 5 22.73 -11.84 -1.73
CA PHE A 5 22.99 -11.33 -0.40
C PHE A 5 21.69 -10.81 0.27
N PHE A 6 20.87 -10.04 -0.45
CA PHE A 6 19.57 -9.57 0.07
C PHE A 6 18.61 -10.72 0.36
N ILE A 7 18.55 -11.74 -0.51
CA ILE A 7 17.71 -12.93 -0.29
C ILE A 7 18.17 -13.68 0.97
N ALA A 8 19.47 -13.88 1.15
CA ALA A 8 20.05 -14.53 2.33
C ALA A 8 19.78 -13.71 3.60
N LEU A 9 19.94 -12.39 3.53
CA LEU A 9 19.66 -11.47 4.62
C LEU A 9 18.16 -11.54 5.02
N PHE A 10 17.25 -11.49 4.06
CA PHE A 10 15.82 -11.65 4.33
C PHE A 10 15.48 -13.01 4.93
N TYR A 11 16.16 -14.07 4.49
CA TYR A 11 15.94 -15.40 5.06
C TYR A 11 16.39 -15.49 6.52
N ILE A 12 17.54 -14.91 6.87
CA ILE A 12 18.05 -14.86 8.24
C ILE A 12 17.11 -14.02 9.11
N PHE A 13 16.77 -12.80 8.67
CA PHE A 13 15.88 -11.91 9.41
C PHE A 13 14.46 -12.48 9.58
N SER A 14 13.97 -13.26 8.61
CA SER A 14 12.65 -13.88 8.71
C SER A 14 12.50 -14.77 9.93
N GLY A 15 13.58 -15.49 10.32
CA GLY A 15 13.57 -16.33 11.52
C GLY A 15 13.47 -15.49 12.82
N VAL A 16 14.25 -14.42 12.90
CA VAL A 16 14.29 -13.55 14.10
C VAL A 16 12.98 -12.76 14.25
N ILE A 17 12.47 -12.20 13.15
CA ILE A 17 11.26 -11.39 13.16
C ILE A 17 10.03 -12.28 13.41
N SER A 18 9.92 -13.45 12.77
CA SER A 18 8.80 -14.36 13.02
C SER A 18 8.75 -14.84 14.47
N ALA A 19 9.89 -15.16 15.05
CA ALA A 19 9.96 -15.59 16.46
C ALA A 19 9.56 -14.49 17.44
N LYS A 20 9.89 -13.22 17.14
CA LYS A 20 9.65 -12.10 18.04
C LYS A 20 8.26 -11.46 17.89
N TYR A 21 7.78 -11.30 16.63
CA TYR A 21 6.54 -10.58 16.36
C TYR A 21 5.33 -11.50 16.15
N LEU A 22 5.55 -12.76 15.79
CA LEU A 22 4.48 -13.74 15.65
C LEU A 22 4.41 -14.73 16.82
N SER A 23 5.10 -14.43 17.92
CA SER A 23 5.07 -15.25 19.15
C SER A 23 3.68 -15.37 19.77
N SER A 24 2.81 -14.41 19.56
CA SER A 24 1.39 -14.45 19.99
C SER A 24 0.53 -15.43 19.16
N PHE A 25 1.03 -15.93 18.05
CA PHE A 25 0.35 -16.94 17.22
C PHE A 25 0.94 -18.34 17.45
N HIS A 26 1.00 -18.77 18.71
CA HIS A 26 1.63 -20.03 19.13
C HIS A 26 1.08 -21.31 18.48
N GLU A 27 -0.09 -21.26 17.88
CA GLU A 27 -0.72 -22.43 17.23
C GLU A 27 -0.18 -22.75 15.83
N VAL A 28 0.61 -21.84 15.24
CA VAL A 28 1.17 -22.04 13.89
C VAL A 28 2.62 -22.50 14.02
N LEU A 29 2.95 -23.66 13.44
CA LEU A 29 4.31 -24.19 13.38
C LEU A 29 5.31 -23.12 12.94
N GLN A 30 6.36 -22.89 13.73
CA GLN A 30 7.37 -21.85 13.49
C GLN A 30 7.97 -21.88 12.08
N ASP A 31 8.15 -23.07 11.50
CA ASP A 31 8.67 -23.20 10.13
C ASP A 31 7.70 -22.67 9.07
N LYS A 32 6.38 -22.85 9.25
CA LYS A 32 5.36 -22.34 8.33
C LYS A 32 5.31 -20.80 8.36
N THR A 33 5.39 -20.20 9.55
CA THR A 33 5.44 -18.74 9.73
C THR A 33 6.69 -18.12 9.15
N ARG A 34 7.85 -18.76 9.32
CA ARG A 34 9.11 -18.33 8.73
C ARG A 34 9.05 -18.32 7.20
N MET A 35 8.55 -19.39 6.61
CA MET A 35 8.41 -19.50 5.15
C MET A 35 7.38 -18.54 4.60
N LEU A 36 6.27 -18.31 5.32
CA LEU A 36 5.27 -17.30 4.94
C LEU A 36 5.89 -15.90 4.93
N PHE A 37 6.62 -15.53 5.99
CA PHE A 37 7.29 -14.24 6.09
C PHE A 37 8.33 -14.04 4.99
N PHE A 38 9.16 -15.05 4.74
CA PHE A 38 10.16 -15.02 3.67
C PHE A 38 9.52 -14.84 2.28
N THR A 39 8.46 -15.59 1.99
CA THR A 39 7.70 -15.48 0.74
C THR A 39 7.09 -14.08 0.61
N SER A 40 6.52 -13.55 1.68
CA SER A 40 5.97 -12.19 1.71
C SER A 40 7.04 -11.14 1.37
N CYS A 41 8.22 -11.25 2.01
CA CYS A 41 9.33 -10.35 1.73
C CYS A 41 9.76 -10.39 0.26
N LEU A 42 9.86 -11.57 -0.35
CA LEU A 42 10.22 -11.71 -1.77
C LEU A 42 9.17 -11.10 -2.70
N VAL A 43 7.90 -11.41 -2.46
CA VAL A 43 6.79 -10.90 -3.28
C VAL A 43 6.69 -9.38 -3.18
N PHE A 44 6.69 -8.83 -1.97
CA PHE A 44 6.60 -7.37 -1.78
C PHE A 44 7.85 -6.63 -2.24
N SER A 45 9.04 -7.24 -2.13
CA SER A 45 10.26 -6.68 -2.71
C SER A 45 10.17 -6.61 -4.24
N SER A 46 9.63 -7.64 -4.90
CA SER A 46 9.42 -7.63 -6.34
C SER A 46 8.46 -6.51 -6.78
N ILE A 47 7.39 -6.28 -6.01
CA ILE A 47 6.44 -5.17 -6.22
C ILE A 47 7.12 -3.83 -5.99
N GLY A 48 7.92 -3.70 -4.92
CA GLY A 48 8.65 -2.46 -4.61
C GLY A 48 9.63 -2.07 -5.72
N ILE A 49 10.41 -3.02 -6.23
CA ILE A 49 11.29 -2.80 -7.38
C ILE A 49 10.44 -2.50 -8.62
N GLY A 50 9.38 -3.25 -8.84
CA GLY A 50 8.44 -3.08 -9.94
C GLY A 50 7.77 -1.71 -9.97
N ALA A 51 7.57 -1.08 -8.80
CA ALA A 51 6.97 0.25 -8.70
C ALA A 51 7.75 1.33 -9.47
N ILE A 52 9.03 1.10 -9.77
CA ILE A 52 9.84 1.97 -10.64
C ILE A 52 9.21 2.07 -12.04
N ALA A 53 8.62 0.97 -12.56
CA ALA A 53 7.92 0.96 -13.85
C ALA A 53 6.81 2.02 -13.90
N TYR A 54 6.01 2.10 -12.84
CA TYR A 54 4.92 3.08 -12.75
C TYR A 54 5.46 4.51 -12.66
N LYS A 55 6.54 4.73 -11.92
CA LYS A 55 7.19 6.04 -11.84
C LYS A 55 7.70 6.52 -13.18
N ILE A 56 8.26 5.62 -14.01
CA ILE A 56 8.69 5.93 -15.37
C ILE A 56 7.48 6.36 -16.23
N LEU A 57 6.38 5.61 -16.19
CA LEU A 57 5.17 5.93 -16.95
C LEU A 57 4.53 7.26 -16.51
N PHE A 58 4.53 7.57 -15.21
CA PHE A 58 4.09 8.87 -14.72
C PHE A 58 5.01 10.01 -15.17
N ALA A 59 6.32 9.80 -15.17
CA ALA A 59 7.28 10.79 -15.67
C ALA A 59 7.15 11.06 -17.17
N GLU A 60 6.71 10.06 -17.94
CA GLU A 60 6.40 10.19 -19.38
C GLU A 60 5.01 10.79 -19.65
N LEU A 61 4.27 11.22 -18.63
CA LEU A 61 2.90 11.76 -18.71
C LEU A 61 1.86 10.75 -19.26
N VAL A 62 2.17 9.46 -19.23
CA VAL A 62 1.26 8.37 -19.62
C VAL A 62 0.76 7.58 -18.41
N GLY A 63 0.45 8.27 -17.32
CA GLY A 63 0.03 7.70 -16.03
C GLY A 63 -1.18 6.74 -16.14
N TRP A 64 -2.06 6.94 -17.13
CA TRP A 64 -3.17 6.02 -17.38
C TRP A 64 -2.68 4.60 -17.72
N LYS A 65 -1.55 4.46 -18.43
CA LYS A 65 -0.95 3.15 -18.72
C LYS A 65 -0.40 2.50 -17.45
N ALA A 66 0.14 3.30 -16.54
CA ALA A 66 0.59 2.80 -15.24
C ALA A 66 -0.57 2.21 -14.45
N ASN A 67 -1.69 2.95 -14.35
CA ASN A 67 -2.88 2.49 -13.66
C ASN A 67 -3.51 1.27 -14.34
N LEU A 68 -3.58 1.25 -15.67
CA LEU A 68 -4.08 0.10 -16.42
C LEU A 68 -3.22 -1.15 -16.20
N LEU A 69 -1.90 -1.02 -16.29
CA LEU A 69 -0.97 -2.12 -16.06
C LEU A 69 -1.13 -2.69 -14.66
N ASN A 70 -1.25 -1.82 -13.67
CA ASN A 70 -1.46 -2.21 -12.28
C ASN A 70 -2.80 -2.93 -12.09
N ALA A 71 -3.88 -2.38 -12.62
CA ALA A 71 -5.22 -2.97 -12.55
C ALA A 71 -5.28 -4.35 -13.22
N LEU A 72 -4.70 -4.50 -14.42
CA LEU A 72 -4.61 -5.78 -15.10
C LEU A 72 -3.81 -6.82 -14.31
N SER A 73 -2.74 -6.40 -13.65
CA SER A 73 -1.92 -7.28 -12.83
C SER A 73 -2.70 -7.86 -11.64
N TYR A 74 -3.46 -7.01 -10.93
CA TYR A 74 -4.34 -7.45 -9.84
C TYR A 74 -5.50 -8.31 -10.35
N MET A 75 -6.06 -7.98 -11.51
CA MET A 75 -7.13 -8.76 -12.13
C MET A 75 -6.66 -10.18 -12.46
N ILE A 76 -5.45 -10.35 -12.99
CA ILE A 76 -4.85 -11.67 -13.23
C ILE A 76 -4.71 -12.45 -11.91
N GLY A 77 -4.21 -11.81 -10.84
CA GLY A 77 -4.11 -12.43 -9.52
C GLY A 77 -5.48 -12.86 -8.96
N MET A 78 -6.48 -12.01 -9.09
CA MET A 78 -7.85 -12.29 -8.65
C MET A 78 -8.48 -13.44 -9.44
N LEU A 79 -8.32 -13.46 -10.76
CA LEU A 79 -8.78 -14.57 -11.60
C LEU A 79 -8.07 -15.87 -11.25
N GLY A 80 -6.78 -15.81 -10.90
CA GLY A 80 -6.03 -16.95 -10.39
C GLY A 80 -6.62 -17.51 -9.10
N LEU A 81 -6.98 -16.67 -8.14
CA LEU A 81 -7.64 -17.11 -6.91
C LEU A 81 -9.03 -17.70 -7.18
N LEU A 82 -9.82 -17.08 -8.05
CA LEU A 82 -11.14 -17.60 -8.44
C LEU A 82 -11.02 -18.98 -9.10
N TYR A 83 -10.03 -19.18 -9.96
CA TYR A 83 -9.77 -20.46 -10.59
C TYR A 83 -9.42 -21.56 -9.55
N ILE A 84 -8.55 -21.25 -8.59
CA ILE A 84 -8.17 -22.16 -7.50
C ILE A 84 -9.40 -22.53 -6.66
N TYR A 85 -10.21 -21.53 -6.31
CA TYR A 85 -11.46 -21.73 -5.57
C TYR A 85 -12.43 -22.65 -6.32
N TYR A 86 -12.62 -22.40 -7.62
CA TYR A 86 -13.51 -23.22 -8.45
C TYR A 86 -13.04 -24.68 -8.57
N ARG A 87 -11.72 -24.91 -8.52
CA ARG A 87 -11.13 -26.26 -8.54
C ARG A 87 -11.20 -26.97 -7.18
N GLY A 88 -11.73 -26.34 -6.16
CA GLY A 88 -11.80 -26.92 -4.80
C GLY A 88 -10.45 -27.18 -4.15
N ILE A 89 -9.37 -26.52 -4.63
CA ILE A 89 -8.05 -26.66 -4.03
C ILE A 89 -8.03 -25.88 -2.71
N SER A 90 -7.57 -26.53 -1.63
CA SER A 90 -7.42 -25.87 -0.34
C SER A 90 -6.42 -24.72 -0.44
N VAL A 91 -6.88 -23.50 -0.13
CA VAL A 91 -6.08 -22.28 -0.28
C VAL A 91 -5.38 -21.99 1.05
N ASP A 92 -4.06 -22.13 1.07
CA ASP A 92 -3.24 -21.62 2.17
C ASP A 92 -2.94 -20.13 1.98
N ILE A 93 -2.72 -19.40 3.08
CA ILE A 93 -2.38 -17.97 3.09
C ILE A 93 -1.17 -17.68 2.18
N LYS A 94 -0.16 -18.53 2.20
CA LYS A 94 1.03 -18.44 1.35
C LYS A 94 0.68 -18.49 -0.13
N LEU A 95 -0.16 -19.47 -0.53
CA LEU A 95 -0.59 -19.62 -1.92
C LEU A 95 -1.43 -18.43 -2.37
N SER A 96 -2.36 -17.96 -1.52
CA SER A 96 -3.16 -16.76 -1.79
C SER A 96 -2.29 -15.54 -2.05
N LEU A 97 -1.26 -15.33 -1.21
CA LEU A 97 -0.34 -14.21 -1.33
C LEU A 97 0.45 -14.28 -2.64
N ILE A 98 0.96 -15.46 -3.00
CA ILE A 98 1.72 -15.65 -4.25
C ILE A 98 0.80 -15.37 -5.45
N VAL A 99 -0.36 -16.01 -5.50
CA VAL A 99 -1.26 -15.92 -6.65
C VAL A 99 -1.77 -14.50 -6.85
N LEU A 100 -2.09 -13.78 -5.77
CA LEU A 100 -2.63 -12.43 -5.87
C LEU A 100 -1.56 -11.39 -6.23
N TYR A 101 -0.40 -11.46 -5.62
CA TYR A 101 0.59 -10.38 -5.67
C TYR A 101 1.78 -10.65 -6.60
N LEU A 102 2.13 -11.91 -6.88
CA LEU A 102 3.23 -12.22 -7.79
C LEU A 102 3.02 -11.65 -9.20
N PRO A 103 1.81 -11.70 -9.82
CA PRO A 103 1.60 -11.10 -11.13
C PRO A 103 1.93 -9.60 -11.16
N VAL A 104 1.63 -8.87 -10.08
CA VAL A 104 1.91 -7.43 -9.96
C VAL A 104 3.42 -7.17 -10.01
N GLY A 105 4.19 -7.95 -9.24
CA GLY A 105 5.66 -7.86 -9.26
C GLY A 105 6.26 -8.26 -10.61
N MET A 106 5.83 -9.39 -11.15
CA MET A 106 6.39 -9.94 -12.40
C MET A 106 6.14 -9.04 -13.62
N ILE A 107 4.88 -8.56 -13.80
CA ILE A 107 4.52 -7.71 -14.94
C ILE A 107 5.30 -6.39 -14.89
N SER A 108 5.41 -5.79 -13.71
CA SER A 108 6.15 -4.54 -13.53
C SER A 108 7.66 -4.72 -13.72
N LEU A 109 8.25 -5.83 -13.26
CA LEU A 109 9.66 -6.17 -13.51
C LEU A 109 9.92 -6.43 -15.00
N CYS A 110 9.05 -7.17 -15.69
CA CYS A 110 9.15 -7.38 -17.12
C CYS A 110 9.15 -6.05 -17.89
N TYR A 111 8.30 -5.10 -17.46
CA TYR A 111 8.29 -3.76 -18.07
C TYR A 111 9.60 -3.00 -17.83
N ILE A 112 10.19 -3.08 -16.63
CA ILE A 112 11.50 -2.47 -16.36
C ILE A 112 12.59 -3.07 -17.25
N VAL A 113 12.63 -4.41 -17.36
CA VAL A 113 13.62 -5.10 -18.20
C VAL A 113 13.45 -4.69 -19.67
N TYR A 114 12.21 -4.65 -20.17
CA TYR A 114 11.91 -4.16 -21.52
C TYR A 114 12.45 -2.74 -21.74
N ARG A 115 12.20 -1.83 -20.79
CA ARG A 115 12.67 -0.43 -20.88
C ARG A 115 14.19 -0.34 -20.77
N TYR A 116 14.80 -1.14 -19.92
CA TYR A 116 16.26 -1.19 -19.77
C TYR A 116 16.93 -1.60 -21.08
N ILE A 117 16.43 -2.65 -21.74
CA ILE A 117 16.96 -3.11 -23.04
C ILE A 117 16.83 -2.00 -24.08
N LYS A 118 15.68 -1.31 -24.13
CA LYS A 118 15.43 -0.21 -25.08
C LYS A 118 16.35 0.99 -24.84
N LEU A 119 16.69 1.28 -23.59
CA LEU A 119 17.50 2.45 -23.19
C LEU A 119 18.97 2.13 -22.98
N TYR A 120 19.40 0.89 -23.21
CA TYR A 120 20.79 0.45 -22.93
C TYR A 120 21.87 1.28 -23.63
N HIS A 121 21.55 1.91 -24.75
CA HIS A 121 22.49 2.76 -25.50
C HIS A 121 22.65 4.18 -24.95
N VAL A 122 21.84 4.58 -23.95
CA VAL A 122 21.94 5.93 -23.37
C VAL A 122 23.06 5.95 -22.32
N LYS A 123 24.18 6.56 -22.68
CA LYS A 123 25.31 6.75 -21.74
C LYS A 123 24.96 7.80 -20.69
N THR A 124 24.94 7.40 -19.44
CA THR A 124 24.75 8.31 -18.30
C THR A 124 26.11 8.61 -17.66
N THR A 125 26.30 9.88 -17.25
CA THR A 125 27.53 10.31 -16.57
C THR A 125 27.45 10.04 -15.07
N LYS A 126 28.59 9.75 -14.42
CA LYS A 126 28.68 9.56 -12.96
C LYS A 126 28.11 10.74 -12.17
N SER A 127 28.25 11.95 -12.69
CA SER A 127 27.71 13.17 -12.10
C SER A 127 26.19 13.10 -11.92
N HIS A 128 25.46 12.58 -12.91
CA HIS A 128 24.00 12.41 -12.83
C HIS A 128 23.60 11.39 -11.75
N TYR A 129 24.33 10.29 -11.60
CA TYR A 129 24.08 9.30 -10.54
C TYR A 129 24.21 9.91 -9.15
N ILE A 130 25.27 10.66 -8.89
CA ILE A 130 25.51 11.28 -7.58
C ILE A 130 24.43 12.32 -7.28
N ALA A 131 24.04 13.14 -8.27
CA ALA A 131 22.97 14.12 -8.10
C ALA A 131 21.61 13.47 -7.78
N ILE A 132 21.29 12.36 -8.45
CA ILE A 132 20.06 11.59 -8.19
C ILE A 132 20.11 10.97 -6.79
N LEU A 133 21.21 10.28 -6.44
CA LEU A 133 21.36 9.65 -5.11
C LEU A 133 21.25 10.68 -4.00
N ARG A 134 21.87 11.84 -4.12
CA ARG A 134 21.82 12.92 -3.13
C ARG A 134 20.39 13.45 -2.94
N ARG A 135 19.61 13.58 -4.03
CA ARG A 135 18.20 13.99 -3.95
C ARG A 135 17.32 12.88 -3.37
N SER A 136 17.55 11.64 -3.80
CA SER A 136 16.73 10.49 -3.40
C SER A 136 16.94 10.08 -1.95
N SER A 137 18.13 10.31 -1.38
CA SER A 137 18.45 9.89 0.00
C SER A 137 17.56 10.58 1.04
N GLY A 138 17.26 11.88 0.88
CA GLY A 138 16.35 12.60 1.76
C GLY A 138 14.91 12.05 1.69
N PHE A 139 14.40 11.81 0.48
CA PHE A 139 13.09 11.19 0.29
C PHE A 139 13.04 9.75 0.81
N PHE A 140 14.12 8.99 0.65
CA PHE A 140 14.21 7.63 1.18
C PHE A 140 14.12 7.61 2.71
N LEU A 141 14.89 8.45 3.39
CA LEU A 141 14.84 8.58 4.85
C LEU A 141 13.45 9.01 5.33
N PHE A 142 12.86 10.02 4.68
CA PHE A 142 11.50 10.45 5.00
C PHE A 142 10.48 9.32 4.83
N THR A 143 10.55 8.58 3.72
CA THR A 143 9.66 7.45 3.46
C THR A 143 9.86 6.34 4.50
N LEU A 144 11.11 6.04 4.88
CA LEU A 144 11.41 5.03 5.89
C LEU A 144 10.85 5.42 7.26
N LEU A 145 11.03 6.68 7.68
CA LEU A 145 10.43 7.20 8.91
C LEU A 145 8.89 7.16 8.85
N SER A 146 8.31 7.54 7.73
CA SER A 146 6.85 7.49 7.54
C SER A 146 6.31 6.06 7.65
N ILE A 147 7.00 5.06 7.08
CA ILE A 147 6.60 3.65 7.21
C ILE A 147 6.65 3.23 8.68
N VAL A 148 7.70 3.57 9.41
CA VAL A 148 7.81 3.24 10.84
C VAL A 148 6.65 3.85 11.62
N VAL A 149 6.34 5.12 11.39
CA VAL A 149 5.23 5.82 12.07
C VAL A 149 3.89 5.19 11.72
N LEU A 150 3.63 4.93 10.42
CA LEU A 150 2.37 4.37 9.94
C LEU A 150 2.15 2.90 10.33
N GLN A 151 3.20 2.17 10.69
CA GLN A 151 3.10 0.76 11.12
C GLN A 151 3.19 0.60 12.64
N THR A 152 3.42 1.69 13.38
CA THR A 152 3.54 1.63 14.86
C THR A 152 2.25 1.17 15.51
N ASP A 153 1.09 1.59 14.98
CA ASP A 153 -0.22 1.15 15.47
C ASP A 153 -0.38 -0.36 15.37
N TYR A 154 -0.06 -0.95 14.21
CA TYR A 154 -0.10 -2.42 14.04
C TYR A 154 0.89 -3.15 14.97
N MET A 155 2.08 -2.59 15.19
CA MET A 155 3.05 -3.15 16.13
C MET A 155 2.51 -3.17 17.57
N VAL A 156 1.90 -2.07 18.01
CA VAL A 156 1.32 -1.97 19.35
C VAL A 156 0.11 -2.88 19.51
N ILE A 157 -0.80 -2.86 18.53
CA ILE A 157 -2.02 -3.67 18.53
C ILE A 157 -1.67 -5.17 18.56
N SER A 158 -0.70 -5.61 17.75
CA SER A 158 -0.31 -7.03 17.69
C SER A 158 0.30 -7.57 18.98
N GLN A 159 0.82 -6.70 19.85
CA GLN A 159 1.41 -7.08 21.13
C GLN A 159 0.41 -7.03 22.30
N ARG A 160 -0.71 -6.33 22.15
CA ARG A 160 -1.63 -6.01 23.27
C ARG A 160 -3.03 -6.59 23.11
N LEU A 161 -3.47 -6.83 21.89
CA LEU A 161 -4.83 -7.22 21.57
C LEU A 161 -4.91 -8.64 21.04
N THR A 162 -6.12 -9.20 21.05
CA THR A 162 -6.38 -10.54 20.51
C THR A 162 -6.35 -10.55 18.96
N PRO A 163 -6.14 -11.71 18.35
CA PRO A 163 -6.21 -11.82 16.89
C PRO A 163 -7.55 -11.34 16.30
N ALA A 164 -8.66 -11.53 17.02
CA ALA A 164 -9.98 -11.06 16.60
C ALA A 164 -10.05 -9.52 16.55
N ASP A 165 -9.48 -8.83 17.55
CA ASP A 165 -9.43 -7.37 17.60
C ASP A 165 -8.57 -6.81 16.45
N ILE A 166 -7.44 -7.48 16.14
CA ILE A 166 -6.56 -7.11 15.03
C ILE A 166 -7.32 -7.19 13.70
N VAL A 167 -8.10 -8.24 13.50
CA VAL A 167 -8.92 -8.39 12.29
C VAL A 167 -9.97 -7.28 12.21
N GLN A 168 -10.68 -7.00 13.30
CA GLN A 168 -11.67 -5.91 13.36
C GLN A 168 -11.04 -4.56 13.01
N TYR A 169 -9.91 -4.22 13.63
CA TYR A 169 -9.16 -3.00 13.33
C TYR A 169 -8.76 -2.94 11.88
N THR A 170 -8.16 -4.02 11.36
CA THR A 170 -7.67 -4.08 9.97
C THR A 170 -8.78 -3.92 8.96
N VAL A 171 -9.93 -4.57 9.17
CA VAL A 171 -11.10 -4.44 8.27
C VAL A 171 -11.64 -3.01 8.31
N THR A 172 -11.78 -2.43 9.50
CA THR A 172 -12.23 -1.05 9.65
C THR A 172 -11.29 -0.08 8.92
N MET A 173 -9.98 -0.20 9.14
CA MET A 173 -8.97 0.62 8.45
C MET A 173 -9.01 0.45 6.93
N LYS A 174 -9.29 -0.75 6.41
CA LYS A 174 -9.43 -0.98 4.96
C LYS A 174 -10.68 -0.30 4.39
N ILE A 175 -11.82 -0.30 5.11
CA ILE A 175 -13.03 0.39 4.67
C ILE A 175 -12.77 1.90 4.58
N PHE A 176 -12.19 2.49 5.63
CA PHE A 176 -11.82 3.90 5.60
C PHE A 176 -10.73 4.19 4.55
N GLY A 177 -9.79 3.26 4.35
CA GLY A 177 -8.79 3.34 3.30
C GLY A 177 -9.40 3.38 1.90
N LEU A 178 -10.49 2.64 1.65
CA LEU A 178 -11.24 2.71 0.39
C LEU A 178 -11.87 4.09 0.19
N VAL A 179 -12.50 4.64 1.22
CA VAL A 179 -13.03 6.01 1.19
C VAL A 179 -11.93 7.02 0.86
N PHE A 180 -10.81 6.91 1.54
CA PHE A 180 -9.68 7.79 1.33
C PHE A 180 -9.03 7.62 -0.05
N PHE A 181 -9.05 6.41 -0.61
CA PHE A 181 -8.55 6.14 -1.96
C PHE A 181 -9.29 6.95 -3.03
N ILE A 182 -10.61 7.09 -2.90
CA ILE A 182 -11.41 7.93 -3.82
C ILE A 182 -10.95 9.39 -3.75
N TYR A 183 -10.72 9.90 -2.52
CA TYR A 183 -10.22 11.25 -2.33
C TYR A 183 -8.79 11.43 -2.90
N THR A 184 -7.89 10.46 -2.70
CA THR A 184 -6.53 10.53 -3.24
C THR A 184 -6.50 10.53 -4.78
N ALA A 185 -7.48 9.90 -5.44
CA ALA A 185 -7.60 9.98 -6.89
C ALA A 185 -7.87 11.42 -7.36
N ILE A 186 -8.69 12.17 -6.61
CA ILE A 186 -8.94 13.60 -6.87
C ILE A 186 -7.67 14.41 -6.65
N LEU A 187 -6.94 14.17 -5.55
CA LEU A 187 -5.67 14.85 -5.27
C LEU A 187 -4.63 14.62 -6.37
N GLN A 188 -4.53 13.41 -6.88
CA GLN A 188 -3.60 13.09 -7.99
C GLN A 188 -3.92 13.88 -9.25
N ALA A 189 -5.21 14.13 -9.54
CA ALA A 189 -5.62 14.96 -10.68
C ALA A 189 -5.30 16.45 -10.46
N LEU A 190 -5.31 16.92 -9.21
CA LEU A 190 -5.03 18.32 -8.87
C LEU A 190 -3.54 18.65 -8.81
N TRP A 191 -2.69 17.68 -8.56
CA TRP A 191 -1.24 17.89 -8.42
C TRP A 191 -0.58 18.59 -9.60
N PRO A 192 -0.83 18.23 -10.87
CA PRO A 192 -0.30 18.96 -12.02
C PRO A 192 -0.76 20.41 -12.08
N ILE A 193 -2.03 20.66 -11.75
CA ILE A 193 -2.62 22.00 -11.74
C ILE A 193 -1.96 22.86 -10.65
N CYS A 194 -1.74 22.30 -9.46
CA CYS A 194 -1.01 22.96 -8.39
C CYS A 194 0.42 23.31 -8.80
N ALA A 195 1.12 22.38 -9.46
CA ALA A 195 2.46 22.62 -9.95
C ALA A 195 2.51 23.72 -10.99
N GLU A 196 1.55 23.77 -11.92
CA GLU A 196 1.43 24.84 -12.92
C GLU A 196 1.16 26.20 -12.29
N LEU A 197 0.21 26.30 -11.36
CA LEU A 197 -0.10 27.52 -10.63
C LEU A 197 1.09 28.03 -9.84
N ARG A 198 1.88 27.13 -9.25
CA ARG A 198 3.11 27.46 -8.54
C ARG A 198 4.17 28.04 -9.47
N VAL A 199 4.38 27.43 -10.64
CA VAL A 199 5.34 27.94 -11.65
C VAL A 199 4.91 29.32 -12.16
N LYS A 200 3.59 29.53 -12.38
CA LYS A 200 3.02 30.80 -12.78
C LYS A 200 2.92 31.84 -11.64
N GLN A 201 3.40 31.49 -10.43
CA GLN A 201 3.34 32.34 -9.23
C GLN A 201 1.93 32.82 -8.86
N GLN A 202 0.89 32.10 -9.24
CA GLN A 202 -0.51 32.44 -8.95
C GLN A 202 -0.94 31.98 -7.55
N TRP A 203 -0.25 32.45 -6.53
CA TRP A 203 -0.41 31.99 -5.14
C TRP A 203 -1.84 32.12 -4.60
N LYS A 204 -2.57 33.19 -4.94
CA LYS A 204 -3.97 33.36 -4.50
C LYS A 204 -4.88 32.25 -5.01
N LYS A 205 -4.73 31.86 -6.30
CA LYS A 205 -5.52 30.77 -6.88
C LYS A 205 -5.12 29.42 -6.28
N LEU A 206 -3.82 29.21 -6.11
CA LEU A 206 -3.28 27.98 -5.51
C LEU A 206 -3.83 27.78 -4.08
N ASN A 207 -3.72 28.80 -3.22
CA ASN A 207 -4.20 28.73 -1.84
C ASN A 207 -5.71 28.52 -1.76
N LYS A 208 -6.49 29.20 -2.62
CA LYS A 208 -7.94 28.99 -2.69
C LYS A 208 -8.27 27.55 -3.09
N MET A 209 -7.59 27.02 -4.09
CA MET A 209 -7.81 25.66 -4.56
C MET A 209 -7.46 24.62 -3.50
N ILE A 210 -6.33 24.76 -2.81
CA ILE A 210 -5.93 23.89 -1.70
C ILE A 210 -6.96 23.97 -0.57
N GLY A 211 -7.35 25.17 -0.14
CA GLY A 211 -8.33 25.37 0.93
C GLY A 211 -9.69 24.73 0.62
N VAL A 212 -10.19 24.93 -0.60
CA VAL A 212 -11.46 24.30 -1.05
C VAL A 212 -11.34 22.77 -1.03
N ASN A 213 -10.21 22.21 -1.50
CA ASN A 213 -10.02 20.76 -1.49
C ASN A 213 -9.93 20.17 -0.08
N ILE A 214 -9.24 20.84 0.84
CA ILE A 214 -9.18 20.41 2.24
C ILE A 214 -10.58 20.42 2.85
N LEU A 215 -11.35 21.48 2.61
CA LEU A 215 -12.72 21.57 3.13
C LEU A 215 -13.61 20.46 2.55
N LEU A 216 -13.64 20.29 1.23
CA LEU A 216 -14.44 19.28 0.57
C LEU A 216 -14.01 17.86 0.96
N GLY A 217 -12.70 17.63 1.04
CA GLY A 217 -12.15 16.33 1.48
C GLY A 217 -12.52 16.01 2.93
N SER A 218 -12.44 16.99 3.82
CA SER A 218 -12.84 16.82 5.21
C SER A 218 -14.35 16.54 5.35
N LEU A 219 -15.19 17.30 4.63
CA LEU A 219 -16.63 17.05 4.60
C LEU A 219 -16.97 15.67 4.02
N TYR A 220 -16.27 15.25 2.98
CA TYR A 220 -16.42 13.93 2.39
C TYR A 220 -16.07 12.82 3.39
N VAL A 221 -14.92 12.91 4.08
CA VAL A 221 -14.50 11.91 5.08
C VAL A 221 -15.48 11.88 6.26
N VAL A 222 -15.92 13.02 6.76
CA VAL A 222 -16.93 13.07 7.84
C VAL A 222 -18.24 12.45 7.40
N GLY A 223 -18.73 12.78 6.21
CA GLY A 223 -19.96 12.20 5.65
C GLY A 223 -19.86 10.68 5.51
N CYS A 224 -18.72 10.18 4.97
CA CYS A 224 -18.47 8.75 4.86
C CYS A 224 -18.33 8.08 6.24
N THR A 225 -17.73 8.73 7.23
CA THR A 225 -17.64 8.20 8.61
C THR A 225 -19.03 7.99 9.20
N ILE A 226 -19.92 8.98 9.06
CA ILE A 226 -21.30 8.89 9.51
C ILE A 226 -22.03 7.77 8.75
N PHE A 227 -21.87 7.70 7.43
CA PHE A 227 -22.49 6.67 6.60
C PHE A 227 -22.03 5.26 7.02
N ILE A 228 -20.73 5.03 7.17
CA ILE A 228 -20.20 3.72 7.61
C ILE A 228 -20.72 3.36 8.99
N TYR A 229 -20.83 4.32 9.91
CA TYR A 229 -21.37 4.07 11.24
C TYR A 229 -22.85 3.69 11.22
N LEU A 230 -23.67 4.36 10.42
CA LEU A 230 -25.10 4.07 10.29
C LEU A 230 -25.36 2.70 9.65
N PHE A 231 -24.56 2.32 8.66
CA PHE A 231 -24.69 1.07 7.91
C PHE A 231 -23.67 0.00 8.33
N LYS A 232 -23.09 0.13 9.53
CA LYS A 232 -22.01 -0.77 9.99
C LYS A 232 -22.41 -2.24 9.93
N GLU A 233 -23.58 -2.61 10.40
CA GLU A 233 -24.03 -4.01 10.44
C GLU A 233 -24.12 -4.62 9.04
N GLN A 234 -24.69 -3.88 8.08
CA GLN A 234 -24.80 -4.33 6.69
C GLN A 234 -23.43 -4.45 6.02
N ILE A 235 -22.56 -3.45 6.20
CA ILE A 235 -21.23 -3.43 5.61
C ILE A 235 -20.38 -4.58 6.15
N PHE A 236 -20.39 -4.77 7.47
CA PHE A 236 -19.57 -5.80 8.09
C PHE A 236 -20.12 -7.21 7.88
N SER A 237 -21.43 -7.41 7.81
CA SER A 237 -22.03 -8.72 7.49
C SER A 237 -21.64 -9.23 6.09
N VAL A 238 -21.39 -8.32 5.14
CA VAL A 238 -20.91 -8.67 3.79
C VAL A 238 -19.44 -9.03 3.78
N ILE A 239 -18.62 -8.34 4.59
CA ILE A 239 -17.15 -8.48 4.54
C ILE A 239 -16.66 -9.59 5.47
N ALA A 240 -17.33 -9.79 6.62
CA ALA A 240 -16.87 -10.69 7.67
C ALA A 240 -18.06 -11.40 8.35
N LYS A 241 -18.64 -12.36 7.62
CA LYS A 241 -19.86 -13.11 8.03
C LYS A 241 -19.79 -13.75 9.42
N ASP A 242 -18.59 -14.14 9.86
CA ASP A 242 -18.39 -14.95 11.07
C ASP A 242 -17.83 -14.17 12.27
N ILE A 243 -17.66 -12.84 12.13
CA ILE A 243 -17.08 -12.01 13.18
C ILE A 243 -18.16 -11.18 13.83
N ASN A 244 -18.36 -11.37 15.15
CA ASN A 244 -19.25 -10.55 15.95
C ASN A 244 -18.65 -9.14 16.09
N TYR A 245 -19.08 -8.21 15.24
CA TYR A 245 -18.49 -6.88 15.10
C TYR A 245 -18.97 -5.96 16.23
N GLN A 246 -18.14 -5.74 17.24
CA GLN A 246 -18.41 -4.80 18.33
C GLN A 246 -17.41 -3.64 18.33
N VAL A 247 -17.34 -2.90 17.23
CA VAL A 247 -16.52 -1.69 17.21
C VAL A 247 -17.23 -0.55 17.92
N SER A 248 -16.59 0.02 18.94
CA SER A 248 -17.14 1.14 19.70
C SER A 248 -17.27 2.40 18.84
N ILE A 249 -18.26 3.24 19.13
CA ILE A 249 -18.43 4.54 18.47
C ILE A 249 -17.17 5.41 18.57
N LEU A 250 -16.47 5.31 19.70
CA LEU A 250 -15.24 6.05 19.94
C LEU A 250 -14.13 5.65 18.93
N SER A 251 -13.99 4.35 18.65
CA SER A 251 -13.02 3.86 17.65
C SER A 251 -13.34 4.38 16.26
N PHE A 252 -14.62 4.40 15.86
CA PHE A 252 -15.04 4.99 14.58
C PHE A 252 -14.73 6.48 14.50
N MET A 253 -15.03 7.22 15.54
CA MET A 253 -14.74 8.67 15.59
C MET A 253 -13.23 8.93 15.49
N LEU A 254 -12.40 8.19 16.24
CA LEU A 254 -10.95 8.34 16.22
C LEU A 254 -10.36 8.04 14.83
N ILE A 255 -10.83 6.98 14.17
CA ILE A 255 -10.42 6.64 12.81
C ILE A 255 -10.88 7.73 11.83
N GLY A 256 -12.11 8.22 11.94
CA GLY A 256 -12.62 9.32 11.14
C GLY A 256 -11.77 10.59 11.28
N ILE A 257 -11.43 10.97 12.51
CA ILE A 257 -10.53 12.11 12.80
C ILE A 257 -9.15 11.88 12.18
N TYR A 258 -8.59 10.70 12.31
CA TYR A 258 -7.30 10.34 11.70
C TYR A 258 -7.32 10.57 10.18
N PHE A 259 -8.36 10.11 9.47
CA PHE A 259 -8.48 10.33 8.03
C PHE A 259 -8.77 11.80 7.66
N CYS A 260 -9.47 12.56 8.51
CA CYS A 260 -9.60 14.01 8.34
C CYS A 260 -8.25 14.74 8.45
N ILE A 261 -7.41 14.35 9.40
CA ILE A 261 -6.05 14.88 9.53
C ILE A 261 -5.22 14.52 8.29
N ARG A 262 -5.38 13.29 7.78
CA ARG A 262 -4.71 12.89 6.53
C ARG A 262 -5.11 13.71 5.33
N VAL A 263 -6.39 14.08 5.20
CA VAL A 263 -6.84 15.00 4.14
C VAL A 263 -6.05 16.30 4.16
N TRP A 264 -5.68 16.77 5.35
CA TRP A 264 -4.93 18.01 5.49
C TRP A 264 -3.42 17.83 5.27
N CYS A 265 -2.88 16.64 5.50
CA CYS A 265 -1.44 16.34 5.38
C CYS A 265 -1.00 15.94 3.97
N ASP A 266 -1.88 15.23 3.22
CA ASP A 266 -1.61 14.72 1.87
C ASP A 266 -1.95 15.75 0.79
#